data_81bf1cc8d5707e269eddb0cc4db492dd
#
_entry.id   81bf1cc8d5707e269eddb0cc4db492dd
#
_cell.length_a   1.000
_cell.length_b   1.000
_cell.length_c   1.000
_cell.angle_alpha   90.00
_cell.angle_beta   90.00
_cell.angle_gamma   90.00
#
_symmetry.space_group_name_H-M   'P 1'
#
loop_
_entity.id
_entity.type
_entity.pdbx_description
1 polymer ?
#
loop_
_entity_poly.entity_id
_entity_poly.type
_entity_poly.pdbx_seq_one_letter_code
_entity_poly.pdbx_strand_id
1 'polypeptide(L)'
;MKSVTLIILLLNSALGFSQAAEFNFLSKTTVKWDKTPEGEQLQHYFVFENSGDAPLQIQEAKVACTCTKVSFPKKPIPPNEKDSILVSFDTNNKFYWQDRTVELIANTKRKGKLKLKVYVIPKDEME
;
A
#
# COMPACT_ATOMS: atom_id res chain seq x y z
N MET A 1 -49.11 -48.29 -1.44
CA MET A 1 -48.88 -46.87 -1.61
C MET A 1 -47.46 -46.57 -1.19
N LYS A 2 -46.64 -46.34 -2.15
CA LYS A 2 -45.23 -46.01 -1.88
C LYS A 2 -45.11 -44.49 -1.81
N SER A 3 -44.89 -43.99 -0.62
CA SER A 3 -44.59 -42.57 -0.44
C SER A 3 -43.21 -42.28 -1.00
N VAL A 4 -43.16 -41.60 -2.11
CA VAL A 4 -41.96 -41.05 -2.66
C VAL A 4 -41.66 -39.78 -1.82
N THR A 5 -40.87 -39.97 -0.82
CA THR A 5 -40.33 -38.82 -0.10
C THR A 5 -39.31 -38.14 -1.03
N LEU A 6 -39.79 -37.11 -1.68
CA LEU A 6 -38.95 -36.22 -2.47
C LEU A 6 -38.02 -35.50 -1.51
N ILE A 7 -36.84 -36.06 -1.31
CA ILE A 7 -35.75 -35.35 -0.66
C ILE A 7 -35.30 -34.28 -1.65
N ILE A 8 -35.88 -33.11 -1.53
CA ILE A 8 -35.34 -31.90 -2.13
C ILE A 8 -34.06 -31.62 -1.37
N LEU A 9 -32.97 -32.15 -1.93
CA LEU A 9 -31.64 -31.71 -1.57
C LEU A 9 -31.57 -30.26 -2.01
N LEU A 10 -31.88 -29.37 -1.07
CA LEU A 10 -31.53 -27.95 -1.21
C LEU A 10 -30.01 -27.91 -1.29
N LEU A 11 -29.51 -27.97 -2.50
CA LEU A 11 -28.17 -27.60 -2.84
C LEU A 11 -28.09 -26.11 -2.50
N ASN A 12 -27.80 -25.82 -1.25
CA ASN A 12 -27.32 -24.51 -0.84
C ASN A 12 -25.97 -24.36 -1.56
N SER A 13 -26.04 -24.00 -2.82
CA SER A 13 -24.90 -23.37 -3.47
C SER A 13 -24.73 -22.04 -2.72
N ALA A 14 -24.04 -22.12 -1.59
CA ALA A 14 -23.41 -20.95 -1.03
C ALA A 14 -22.54 -20.43 -2.17
N LEU A 15 -23.06 -19.47 -2.92
CA LEU A 15 -22.26 -18.58 -3.73
C LEU A 15 -21.34 -17.92 -2.73
N GLY A 16 -20.20 -18.57 -2.48
CA GLY A 16 -19.17 -18.02 -1.66
C GLY A 16 -18.66 -16.79 -2.37
N PHE A 17 -19.24 -15.65 -2.05
CA PHE A 17 -18.61 -14.39 -2.37
C PHE A 17 -17.27 -14.42 -1.63
N SER A 18 -16.20 -14.66 -2.39
CA SER A 18 -14.86 -14.60 -1.87
C SER A 18 -14.64 -13.18 -1.37
N GLN A 19 -14.70 -13.00 -0.04
CA GLN A 19 -14.39 -11.73 0.59
C GLN A 19 -12.92 -11.40 0.33
N ALA A 20 -12.66 -10.20 -0.14
CA ALA A 20 -11.33 -9.72 -0.44
C ALA A 20 -11.15 -8.28 0.03
N ALA A 21 -10.04 -8.03 0.68
CA ALA A 21 -9.58 -6.68 0.96
C ALA A 21 -8.98 -6.07 -0.32
N GLU A 22 -9.06 -4.76 -0.46
CA GLU A 22 -8.54 -4.07 -1.63
C GLU A 22 -8.05 -2.68 -1.28
N PHE A 23 -6.86 -2.32 -1.78
CA PHE A 23 -6.36 -0.95 -1.71
C PHE A 23 -7.06 -0.07 -2.75
N ASN A 24 -7.62 1.03 -2.30
CA ASN A 24 -8.02 2.14 -3.16
C ASN A 24 -7.25 3.38 -2.71
N PHE A 25 -6.22 3.75 -3.42
CA PHE A 25 -5.45 4.95 -3.10
C PHE A 25 -6.23 6.20 -3.49
N LEU A 26 -6.44 7.08 -2.53
CA LEU A 26 -7.22 8.32 -2.69
C LEU A 26 -6.37 9.48 -3.19
N SER A 27 -5.06 9.32 -3.19
CA SER A 27 -4.09 10.25 -3.75
C SER A 27 -3.23 9.54 -4.79
N LYS A 28 -2.39 10.29 -5.47
CA LYS A 28 -1.42 9.69 -6.40
C LYS A 28 -0.50 8.72 -5.66
N THR A 29 -0.20 7.60 -6.28
CA THR A 29 0.73 6.58 -5.74
C THR A 29 2.20 6.90 -6.02
N THR A 30 2.45 7.98 -6.74
CA THR A 30 3.79 8.51 -6.97
C THR A 30 3.88 9.90 -6.37
N VAL A 31 4.80 10.10 -5.43
CA VAL A 31 5.19 11.43 -4.95
C VAL A 31 6.45 11.87 -5.67
N LYS A 32 6.44 13.11 -6.12
CA LYS A 32 7.60 13.75 -6.73
C LYS A 32 7.88 15.03 -5.97
N TRP A 33 9.02 15.08 -5.30
CA TRP A 33 9.50 16.30 -4.66
C TRP A 33 10.28 17.16 -5.65
N ASP A 34 10.30 18.45 -5.38
CA ASP A 34 11.17 19.37 -6.08
C ASP A 34 12.64 19.07 -5.77
N LYS A 35 13.54 19.82 -6.41
CA LYS A 35 14.97 19.72 -6.11
C LYS A 35 15.22 19.92 -4.63
N THR A 36 15.88 18.96 -4.02
CA THR A 36 16.10 18.90 -2.59
C THR A 36 17.58 18.84 -2.27
N PRO A 37 18.08 19.67 -1.34
CA PRO A 37 19.47 19.57 -0.89
C PRO A 37 19.75 18.21 -0.25
N GLU A 38 20.93 17.67 -0.53
CA GLU A 38 21.43 16.48 0.15
C GLU A 38 21.41 16.65 1.68
N GLY A 39 20.96 15.65 2.38
CA GLY A 39 20.89 15.60 3.83
C GLY A 39 19.51 15.82 4.42
N GLU A 40 18.54 16.20 3.62
CA GLU A 40 17.16 16.36 4.08
C GLU A 40 16.43 15.01 4.20
N GLN A 41 15.54 14.94 5.20
CA GLN A 41 14.60 13.85 5.36
C GLN A 41 13.28 14.25 4.70
N LEU A 42 12.86 13.48 3.72
CA LEU A 42 11.59 13.69 3.03
C LEU A 42 10.53 12.74 3.58
N GLN A 43 9.31 13.22 3.70
CA GLN A 43 8.18 12.41 4.17
C GLN A 43 6.95 12.66 3.33
N HIS A 44 6.15 11.62 3.14
CA HIS A 44 4.86 11.72 2.47
C HIS A 44 3.87 10.70 3.01
N TYR A 45 2.63 11.14 3.21
CA TYR A 45 1.52 10.26 3.58
C TYR A 45 0.74 9.86 2.34
N PHE A 46 0.66 8.57 2.09
CA PHE A 46 -0.23 8.01 1.07
C PHE A 46 -1.54 7.58 1.73
N VAL A 47 -2.62 8.23 1.37
CA VAL A 47 -3.95 7.93 1.93
C VAL A 47 -4.63 6.88 1.07
N PHE A 48 -5.20 5.89 1.70
CA PHE A 48 -5.94 4.83 1.05
C PHE A 48 -7.23 4.50 1.79
N GLU A 49 -8.12 3.83 1.10
CA GLU A 49 -9.35 3.27 1.63
C GLU A 49 -9.37 1.77 1.34
N ASN A 50 -9.90 0.98 2.26
CA ASN A 50 -10.20 -0.41 1.96
C ASN A 50 -11.51 -0.45 1.18
N SER A 51 -11.42 -0.60 -0.14
CA SER A 51 -12.57 -0.71 -1.03
C SER A 51 -13.11 -2.13 -1.18
N GLY A 52 -12.49 -3.08 -0.50
CA GLY A 52 -12.95 -4.47 -0.45
C GLY A 52 -14.06 -4.71 0.57
N ASP A 53 -14.45 -5.95 0.70
CA ASP A 53 -15.49 -6.42 1.62
C ASP A 53 -14.96 -7.26 2.80
N ALA A 54 -13.65 -7.37 2.91
CA ALA A 54 -12.95 -8.00 4.03
C ALA A 54 -11.96 -7.03 4.67
N PRO A 55 -11.62 -7.19 5.97
CA PRO A 55 -10.60 -6.36 6.61
C PRO A 55 -9.26 -6.44 5.88
N LEU A 56 -8.62 -5.29 5.66
CA LEU A 56 -7.33 -5.18 5.00
C LEU A 56 -6.22 -5.22 6.05
N GLN A 57 -5.33 -6.19 5.94
CA GLN A 57 -4.17 -6.33 6.81
C GLN A 57 -2.89 -6.17 5.98
N ILE A 58 -2.13 -5.12 6.26
CA ILE A 58 -0.80 -4.95 5.69
C ILE A 58 0.18 -5.81 6.51
N GLN A 59 0.96 -6.63 5.82
CA GLN A 59 1.88 -7.57 6.43
C GLN A 59 3.32 -7.07 6.39
N GLU A 60 3.69 -6.45 5.28
CA GLU A 60 5.07 -6.04 5.02
C GLU A 60 5.12 -4.89 4.02
N ALA A 61 6.10 -4.03 4.16
CA ALA A 61 6.48 -3.05 3.15
C ALA A 61 7.90 -3.38 2.67
N LYS A 62 8.04 -3.74 1.41
CA LYS A 62 9.34 -4.06 0.79
C LYS A 62 9.96 -2.81 0.19
N VAL A 63 11.20 -2.56 0.56
CA VAL A 63 12.03 -1.47 0.05
C VAL A 63 13.39 -2.01 -0.34
N ALA A 64 13.99 -1.46 -1.41
CA ALA A 64 15.30 -1.88 -1.89
C ALA A 64 16.47 -1.22 -1.15
N CYS A 65 16.20 -0.15 -0.41
CA CYS A 65 17.22 0.67 0.25
C CYS A 65 16.81 0.98 1.69
N THR A 66 17.75 0.86 2.63
CA THR A 66 17.53 1.28 4.02
C THR A 66 17.29 2.78 4.17
N CYS A 67 17.54 3.55 3.10
CA CYS A 67 17.24 4.98 3.02
C CYS A 67 15.73 5.28 2.97
N THR A 68 14.91 4.29 2.70
CA THR A 68 13.45 4.40 2.65
C THR A 68 12.85 3.64 3.83
N LYS A 69 12.07 4.34 4.64
CA LYS A 69 11.35 3.76 5.78
C LYS A 69 9.85 3.90 5.56
N VAL A 70 9.12 2.88 5.95
CA VAL A 70 7.66 2.83 5.79
C VAL A 70 7.01 2.53 7.13
N SER A 71 6.07 3.36 7.50
CA SER A 71 5.18 3.13 8.65
C SER A 71 3.76 2.91 8.14
N PHE A 72 3.16 1.81 8.51
CA PHE A 72 1.81 1.43 8.09
C PHE A 72 0.98 0.96 9.28
N PRO A 73 -0.37 1.01 9.18
CA PRO A 73 -1.24 0.54 10.23
C PRO A 73 -1.02 -0.95 10.54
N LYS A 74 -0.86 -1.28 11.81
CA LYS A 74 -0.67 -2.67 12.28
C LYS A 74 -1.98 -3.39 12.52
N LYS A 75 -3.07 -2.63 12.73
CA LYS A 75 -4.41 -3.18 12.90
C LYS A 75 -5.09 -3.37 11.55
N PRO A 76 -5.97 -4.39 11.40
CA PRO A 76 -6.77 -4.51 10.20
C PRO A 76 -7.63 -3.28 9.96
N ILE A 77 -7.73 -2.86 8.71
CA ILE A 77 -8.57 -1.73 8.29
C ILE A 77 -9.90 -2.31 7.81
N PRO A 78 -11.03 -2.01 8.49
CA PRO A 78 -12.34 -2.49 8.07
C PRO A 78 -12.74 -2.01 6.68
N PRO A 79 -13.67 -2.70 5.99
CA PRO A 79 -14.20 -2.23 4.72
C PRO A 79 -14.72 -0.80 4.79
N ASN A 80 -14.45 -0.03 3.75
CA ASN A 80 -14.83 1.39 3.59
C ASN A 80 -14.15 2.37 4.56
N GLU A 81 -13.21 1.92 5.38
CA GLU A 81 -12.41 2.79 6.22
C GLU A 81 -11.13 3.26 5.51
N LYS A 82 -10.68 4.44 5.91
CA LYS A 82 -9.48 5.08 5.40
C LYS A 82 -8.35 4.99 6.40
N ASP A 83 -7.14 4.94 5.89
CA ASP A 83 -5.91 5.05 6.69
C ASP A 83 -4.79 5.59 5.81
N SER A 84 -3.61 5.72 6.36
CA SER A 84 -2.46 6.27 5.64
C SER A 84 -1.20 5.46 5.87
N ILE A 85 -0.30 5.56 4.91
CA ILE A 85 1.04 4.97 4.95
C ILE A 85 2.03 6.12 4.90
N LEU A 86 2.89 6.22 5.89
CA LEU A 86 3.95 7.21 5.93
C LEU A 86 5.22 6.62 5.32
N VAL A 87 5.75 7.27 4.31
CA VAL A 87 7.02 6.92 3.71
C VAL A 87 8.02 8.03 3.94
N SER A 88 9.20 7.68 4.42
CA SER A 88 10.31 8.60 4.66
C SER A 88 11.47 8.22 3.76
N PHE A 89 12.15 9.22 3.22
CA PHE A 89 13.33 9.03 2.39
C PHE A 89 14.47 9.90 2.89
N ASP A 90 15.58 9.27 3.21
CA ASP A 90 16.80 9.92 3.67
C ASP A 90 17.68 10.25 2.46
N THR A 91 17.91 11.55 2.23
CA THR A 91 18.72 12.02 1.11
C THR A 91 20.22 12.10 1.44
N ASN A 92 20.67 11.71 2.62
CA ASN A 92 22.08 11.63 2.95
C ASN A 92 22.82 10.70 1.99
N ASN A 93 23.93 11.17 1.43
CA ASN A 93 24.74 10.44 0.46
C ASN A 93 23.95 9.98 -0.78
N LYS A 94 22.95 10.75 -1.17
CA LYS A 94 22.20 10.58 -2.40
C LYS A 94 22.46 11.75 -3.32
N PHE A 95 22.63 11.47 -4.60
CA PHE A 95 23.02 12.47 -5.60
C PHE A 95 22.14 12.35 -6.83
N TYR A 96 21.63 13.47 -7.32
CA TYR A 96 20.87 13.58 -8.55
C TYR A 96 19.54 12.83 -8.52
N TRP A 97 19.10 12.28 -9.62
CA TRP A 97 17.80 11.62 -9.69
C TRP A 97 17.74 10.37 -8.82
N GLN A 98 16.79 10.36 -7.93
CA GLN A 98 16.47 9.23 -7.09
C GLN A 98 15.04 8.74 -7.39
N ASP A 99 14.91 7.45 -7.61
CA ASP A 99 13.64 6.77 -7.83
C ASP A 99 13.58 5.55 -6.90
N ARG A 100 12.55 5.49 -6.06
CA ARG A 100 12.37 4.40 -5.10
C ARG A 100 10.96 3.87 -5.20
N THR A 101 10.84 2.57 -5.07
CA THR A 101 9.56 1.86 -5.06
C THR A 101 9.36 1.19 -3.71
N VAL A 102 8.17 1.36 -3.16
CA VAL A 102 7.69 0.63 -1.99
C VAL A 102 6.63 -0.35 -2.45
N GLU A 103 6.80 -1.61 -2.14
CA GLU A 103 5.82 -2.66 -2.41
C GLU A 103 5.14 -3.06 -1.11
N LEU A 104 3.83 -2.93 -1.06
CA LEU A 104 3.02 -3.28 0.11
C LEU A 104 2.46 -4.69 -0.05
N ILE A 105 2.84 -5.58 0.84
CA ILE A 105 2.31 -6.93 0.90
C ILE A 105 1.17 -6.95 1.90
N ALA A 106 0.00 -7.33 1.46
CA ALA A 106 -1.22 -7.40 2.24
C ALA A 106 -2.07 -8.57 1.80
N ASN A 107 -3.15 -8.82 2.52
CA ASN A 107 -4.14 -9.86 2.15
C ASN A 107 -5.05 -9.42 1.00
N THR A 108 -4.52 -8.68 0.06
CA THR A 108 -5.20 -8.18 -1.14
C THR A 108 -4.82 -9.01 -2.36
N LYS A 109 -5.67 -9.03 -3.39
CA LYS A 109 -5.33 -9.70 -4.66
C LYS A 109 -4.18 -9.03 -5.38
N ARG A 110 -4.12 -7.71 -5.30
CA ARG A 110 -3.06 -6.90 -5.90
C ARG A 110 -2.21 -6.28 -4.81
N LYS A 111 -0.90 -6.31 -5.01
CA LYS A 111 0.04 -5.62 -4.14
C LYS A 111 -0.11 -4.11 -4.30
N GLY A 112 0.00 -3.38 -3.21
CA GLY A 112 0.13 -1.94 -3.26
C GLY A 112 1.53 -1.55 -3.71
N LYS A 113 1.63 -0.57 -4.60
CA LYS A 113 2.92 -0.07 -5.08
C LYS A 113 2.94 1.46 -4.98
N LEU A 114 3.94 1.98 -4.28
CA LEU A 114 4.17 3.41 -4.11
C LEU A 114 5.52 3.79 -4.68
N LYS A 115 5.62 4.97 -5.25
CA LYS A 115 6.85 5.48 -5.84
C LYS A 115 7.23 6.84 -5.28
N LEU A 116 8.54 7.05 -5.13
CA LEU A 116 9.12 8.30 -4.69
C LEU A 116 10.14 8.73 -5.73
N LYS A 117 10.07 9.99 -6.12
CA LYS A 117 10.98 10.60 -7.08
C LYS A 117 11.47 11.94 -6.57
N VAL A 118 12.77 12.16 -6.62
CA VAL A 118 13.39 13.43 -6.22
C VAL A 118 14.71 13.62 -6.93
N TYR A 119 15.04 14.88 -7.22
CA TYR A 119 16.37 15.26 -7.64
C TYR A 119 17.13 15.83 -6.44
N VAL A 120 18.20 15.15 -6.03
CA VAL A 120 19.02 15.57 -4.88
C VAL A 120 20.20 16.38 -5.38
N ILE A 121 20.35 17.59 -4.84
CA ILE A 121 21.47 18.46 -5.13
C ILE A 121 22.59 18.10 -4.17
N PRO A 122 23.77 17.65 -4.64
CA PRO A 122 24.90 17.35 -3.78
C PRO A 122 25.37 18.57 -2.99
N LYS A 123 25.90 18.35 -1.80
CA LYS A 123 26.38 19.43 -0.91
C LYS A 123 27.43 20.32 -1.55
N ASP A 124 28.32 19.74 -2.33
CA ASP A 124 29.40 20.46 -3.02
C ASP A 124 28.89 21.31 -4.19
N GLU A 125 27.69 21.10 -4.65
CA GLU A 125 27.05 21.87 -5.73
C GLU A 125 26.12 22.97 -5.24
N MET A 126 25.96 23.11 -3.92
CA MET A 126 25.06 24.10 -3.32
C MET A 126 25.73 25.45 -3.02
N GLU A 127 27.00 25.60 -3.27
CA GLU A 127 27.76 26.84 -3.07
C GLU A 127 27.61 27.83 -4.23
#